data_b69a80cd992f3accd3d4b2996a72563e
#
_entry.id   b69a80cd992f3accd3d4b2996a72563e
#
_cell.length_a   1.000
_cell.length_b   1.000
_cell.length_c   1.000
_cell.angle_alpha   90.00
_cell.angle_beta   90.00
_cell.angle_gamma   90.00
#
_symmetry.space_group_name_H-M   'P 1'
#
loop_
_entity.id
_entity.type
_entity.pdbx_description
1 polymer ?
#
loop_
_entity_poly.entity_id
_entity_poly.type
_entity_poly.pdbx_seq_one_letter_code
_entity_poly.pdbx_strand_id
1 'polypeptide(L)' 'MDDEGATPEERISTLKTRHRELDEEIAALTAMGSLNALRVQGLKKQKLALKDVIAKLESDLLPDIIA' A
#
# COMPACT_ATOMS: atom_id res chain seq x y z
N MET A 1 8.82 12.71 7.50
CA MET A 1 8.68 12.59 6.16
C MET A 1 7.86 13.64 5.55
N ASP A 2 8.38 14.26 4.61
CA ASP A 2 7.80 15.39 4.15
C ASP A 2 7.35 15.25 2.75
N ASP A 3 6.13 15.40 2.51
CA ASP A 3 5.61 15.25 1.19
C ASP A 3 5.49 16.55 0.47
N GLU A 4 6.00 17.61 1.04
CA GLU A 4 5.88 18.85 0.38
C GLU A 4 6.63 18.82 -0.88
N GLY A 5 6.08 19.15 -1.93
CA GLY A 5 6.74 19.15 -3.20
C GLY A 5 6.65 17.86 -3.95
N ALA A 6 6.13 16.82 -3.32
CA ALA A 6 6.01 15.57 -4.04
C ALA A 6 4.86 15.66 -5.01
N THR A 7 5.05 15.16 -6.20
CA THR A 7 3.96 15.12 -7.16
C THR A 7 3.05 13.96 -6.82
N PRO A 8 1.83 14.00 -7.30
CA PRO A 8 0.92 12.88 -7.06
C PRO A 8 1.48 11.56 -7.58
N GLU A 9 2.20 11.59 -8.70
CA GLU A 9 2.79 10.36 -9.20
C GLU A 9 3.85 9.83 -8.26
N GLU A 10 4.63 10.73 -7.67
CA GLU A 10 5.64 10.30 -6.73
C GLU A 10 5.01 9.73 -5.48
N ARG A 11 3.92 10.31 -5.04
CA ARG A 11 3.21 9.78 -3.91
C ARG A 11 2.72 8.38 -4.18
N ILE A 12 2.11 8.18 -5.33
CA ILE A 12 1.61 6.88 -5.71
C ILE A 12 2.75 5.88 -5.75
N SER A 13 3.88 6.27 -6.33
CA SER A 13 5.02 5.39 -6.41
C SER A 13 5.52 4.98 -5.03
N THR A 14 5.60 5.94 -4.13
CA THR A 14 6.02 5.67 -2.77
C THR A 14 5.06 4.72 -2.07
N LEU A 15 3.78 4.95 -2.25
CA LEU A 15 2.78 4.10 -1.62
C LEU A 15 2.78 2.69 -2.21
N LYS A 16 3.02 2.58 -3.50
CA LYS A 16 3.12 1.26 -4.11
C LYS A 16 4.32 0.50 -3.57
N THR A 17 5.44 1.18 -3.38
CA THR A 17 6.60 0.56 -2.79
C THR A 17 6.29 0.07 -1.39
N ARG A 18 5.60 0.89 -0.62
CA ARG A 18 5.22 0.53 0.73
C ARG A 18 4.29 -0.68 0.73
N HIS A 19 3.34 -0.69 -0.19
CA HIS A 19 2.41 -1.80 -0.32
C HIS A 19 3.16 -3.10 -0.61
N ARG A 20 4.16 -3.02 -1.48
CA ARG A 20 4.96 -4.17 -1.81
C ARG A 20 5.77 -4.65 -0.62
N GLU A 21 6.32 -3.71 0.15
CA GLU A 21 7.06 -4.07 1.35
C GLU A 21 6.19 -4.80 2.35
N LEU A 22 4.97 -4.32 2.53
CA LEU A 22 4.06 -4.99 3.42
C LEU A 22 3.72 -6.40 2.93
N ASP A 23 3.55 -6.53 1.63
CA ASP A 23 3.26 -7.82 1.05
C ASP A 23 4.40 -8.80 1.30
N GLU A 24 5.63 -8.34 1.13
CA GLU A 24 6.79 -9.16 1.35
C GLU A 24 6.92 -9.53 2.82
N GLU A 25 6.60 -8.61 3.70
CA GLU A 25 6.67 -8.86 5.11
C GLU A 25 5.64 -9.91 5.53
N ILE A 26 4.44 -9.79 4.99
CA ILE A 26 3.40 -10.78 5.24
C ILE A 26 3.84 -12.16 4.75
N ALA A 27 4.41 -12.20 3.55
CA ALA A 27 4.87 -13.46 2.98
C ALA A 27 5.95 -14.09 3.85
N ALA A 28 6.87 -13.28 4.34
CA ALA A 28 7.95 -13.78 5.18
C ALA A 28 7.40 -14.35 6.48
N LEU A 29 6.49 -13.65 7.11
CA LEU A 29 5.92 -14.14 8.35
C LEU A 29 5.12 -15.40 8.14
N THR A 30 4.41 -15.47 7.03
CA THR A 30 3.62 -16.64 6.70
C THR A 30 4.54 -17.84 6.44
N ALA A 31 5.63 -17.59 5.73
CA ALA A 31 6.55 -18.68 5.42
C ALA A 31 7.21 -19.23 6.67
N MET A 32 7.36 -18.41 7.69
CA MET A 32 7.94 -18.88 8.92
C MET A 32 6.97 -19.71 9.73
N GLY A 33 5.77 -19.83 9.29
CA GLY A 33 4.75 -20.59 10.00
C GLY A 33 4.54 -20.02 11.36
N SER A 34 4.53 -18.73 11.46
CA SER A 34 4.66 -18.17 12.71
C SER A 34 3.42 -18.11 13.51
N LEU A 35 3.63 -17.90 14.77
CA LEU A 35 2.53 -17.73 15.66
C LEU A 35 2.10 -16.28 15.67
N ASN A 36 2.58 -15.52 14.71
CA ASN A 36 2.28 -14.10 14.69
C ASN A 36 1.05 -13.77 13.86
N ALA A 37 0.01 -14.52 14.08
CA ALA A 37 -1.22 -14.30 13.31
C ALA A 37 -1.75 -12.88 13.47
N LEU A 38 -1.66 -12.35 14.69
CA LEU A 38 -2.14 -11.00 14.90
C LEU A 38 -1.32 -9.98 14.15
N ARG A 39 -0.02 -10.22 14.07
CA ARG A 39 0.83 -9.32 13.35
C ARG A 39 0.52 -9.35 11.86
N VAL A 40 0.32 -10.54 11.34
CA VAL A 40 -0.02 -10.70 9.94
C VAL A 40 -1.36 -10.00 9.65
N GLN A 41 -2.31 -10.13 10.54
CA GLN A 41 -3.58 -9.46 10.37
C GLN A 41 -3.42 -7.96 10.34
N GLY A 42 -2.58 -7.43 11.22
CA GLY A 42 -2.32 -6.00 11.24
C GLY A 42 -1.68 -5.52 9.95
N LEU A 43 -0.73 -6.30 9.45
CA LEU A 43 -0.08 -5.94 8.20
C LEU A 43 -1.04 -6.01 7.03
N LYS A 44 -1.91 -7.01 7.01
CA LYS A 44 -2.91 -7.10 5.96
C LYS A 44 -3.86 -5.91 5.98
N LYS A 45 -4.21 -5.44 7.16
CA LYS A 45 -5.05 -4.27 7.27
C LYS A 45 -4.36 -3.06 6.71
N GLN A 46 -3.08 -2.89 7.04
CA GLN A 46 -2.31 -1.78 6.51
C GLN A 46 -2.21 -1.86 5.00
N LYS A 47 -2.02 -3.07 4.48
CA LYS A 47 -1.92 -3.25 3.05
C LYS A 47 -3.21 -2.85 2.35
N LEU A 48 -4.34 -3.23 2.91
CA LEU A 48 -5.62 -2.85 2.34
C LEU A 48 -5.84 -1.34 2.39
N ALA A 49 -5.45 -0.72 3.48
CA ALA A 49 -5.59 0.72 3.60
C ALA A 49 -4.74 1.43 2.56
N LEU A 50 -3.51 0.94 2.35
CA LEU A 50 -2.66 1.53 1.33
C LEU A 50 -3.23 1.34 -0.06
N LYS A 51 -3.77 0.17 -0.32
CA LYS A 51 -4.36 -0.10 -1.61
C LYS A 51 -5.49 0.88 -1.89
N ASP A 52 -6.30 1.15 -0.88
CA ASP A 52 -7.39 2.10 -1.03
C ASP A 52 -6.88 3.48 -1.35
N VAL A 53 -5.85 3.92 -0.65
CA VAL A 53 -5.28 5.23 -0.88
C VAL A 53 -4.68 5.32 -2.27
N ILE A 54 -3.96 4.29 -2.68
CA ILE A 54 -3.37 4.27 -4.02
C ILE A 54 -4.47 4.36 -5.07
N ALA A 55 -5.52 3.58 -4.93
CA ALA A 55 -6.61 3.60 -5.90
C ALA A 55 -7.25 4.97 -5.97
N LYS A 56 -7.39 5.61 -4.84
CA LYS A 56 -7.99 6.92 -4.81
C LYS A 56 -7.11 7.95 -5.49
N LEU A 57 -5.82 7.89 -5.23
CA LEU A 57 -4.90 8.82 -5.86
C LEU A 57 -4.83 8.60 -7.36
N GLU A 58 -4.84 7.36 -7.78
CA GLU A 58 -4.82 7.07 -9.21
C GLU A 58 -6.10 7.57 -9.86
N SER A 59 -7.20 7.42 -9.19
CA SER A 59 -8.46 7.90 -9.71
C SER A 59 -8.47 9.42 -9.85
N ASP A 60 -7.82 10.09 -8.92
CA ASP A 60 -7.75 11.54 -8.97
C ASP A 60 -6.86 12.02 -10.11
N LEU A 61 -5.83 11.24 -10.43
CA LEU A 61 -4.94 11.64 -11.49
C LEU A 61 -5.53 11.41 -12.86
N LEU A 62 -6.27 10.34 -13.02
CA LEU A 62 -6.82 10.01 -14.30
C LEU A 62 -8.18 10.63 -14.45
N PRO A 63 -8.45 11.24 -15.55
CA PRO A 63 -9.76 11.78 -15.75
C PRO A 63 -10.73 10.66 -15.74
N ASP A 64 -11.84 10.91 -15.18
CA ASP A 64 -12.81 9.90 -15.09
C ASP A 64 -13.45 9.77 -16.35
N ILE A 65 -12.98 8.97 -17.19
CA ILE A 65 -13.53 8.84 -18.43
C ILE A 65 -14.40 7.75 -18.52
N ILE A 66 -15.09 7.40 -17.65
CA ILE A 66 -15.88 6.31 -17.77
C ILE A 66 -16.89 6.49 -18.62
N ALA A 67 -16.91 5.94 -19.51
CA ALA A 67 -18.00 6.09 -20.40
C ALA A 67 -19.17 5.39 -19.92
#